data_4801d702b3da4052189b68a0331b9390
#
_entry.id   4801d702b3da4052189b68a0331b9390
#
_cell.length_a   1.000
_cell.length_b   1.000
_cell.length_c   1.000
_cell.angle_alpha   90.00
_cell.angle_beta   90.00
_cell.angle_gamma   90.00
#
_symmetry.space_group_name_H-M   'P 1'
#
loop_
_entity.id
_entity.type
_entity.pdbx_description
1 polymer ?
#
loop_
_entity_poly.entity_id
_entity_poly.type
_entity_poly.pdbx_seq_one_letter_code
_entity_poly.pdbx_strand_id
1 'polypeptide(L)'
;RKESSAASDVYKRQRSTGVAEEEIIRIAVKSMGLDDLKPFDPAEKVIEYLLEAEVPKKRLIDMTCKAFAEETASESPAPGGGSIAAYMGALGAALGTMVANLSSHKAGWDDRWEEFSDWAERGQAVLAELLHLVDEDTAAFNRIMAVFAMPKSTDEEKAARSAALQELSLIHI
;
A
#
# COMPACT_ATOMS: atom_id res chain seq x y z
N ARG A 1 -38.05 3.70 -15.13
CA ARG A 1 -37.63 3.95 -13.70
C ARG A 1 -36.52 3.00 -13.22
N LYS A 2 -36.38 1.77 -13.75
CA LYS A 2 -35.29 0.86 -13.41
C LYS A 2 -33.93 1.24 -14.04
N GLU A 3 -33.94 1.83 -15.22
CA GLU A 3 -32.73 2.25 -15.94
C GLU A 3 -32.02 3.44 -15.27
N SER A 4 -32.79 4.36 -14.68
CA SER A 4 -32.19 5.49 -13.95
C SER A 4 -31.50 5.08 -12.66
N SER A 5 -31.96 3.98 -12.03
CA SER A 5 -31.34 3.42 -10.83
C SER A 5 -30.00 2.74 -11.15
N ALA A 6 -29.93 1.98 -12.26
CA ALA A 6 -28.69 1.31 -12.66
C ALA A 6 -27.60 2.33 -13.11
N ALA A 7 -27.98 3.36 -13.84
CA ALA A 7 -27.05 4.42 -14.26
C ALA A 7 -26.53 5.23 -13.06
N SER A 8 -27.41 5.52 -12.07
CA SER A 8 -27.01 6.18 -10.83
C SER A 8 -26.08 5.30 -9.99
N ASP A 9 -26.30 3.99 -9.98
CA ASP A 9 -25.48 3.02 -9.24
C ASP A 9 -24.10 2.86 -9.88
N VAL A 10 -24.03 2.84 -11.21
CA VAL A 10 -22.76 2.83 -11.96
C VAL A 10 -22.00 4.14 -11.74
N TYR A 11 -22.66 5.28 -11.77
CA TYR A 11 -22.05 6.57 -11.52
C TYR A 11 -21.52 6.72 -10.08
N LYS A 12 -22.27 6.25 -9.10
CA LYS A 12 -21.85 6.19 -7.69
C LYS A 12 -20.62 5.27 -7.51
N ARG A 13 -20.57 4.15 -8.21
CA ARG A 13 -19.43 3.22 -8.17
C ARG A 13 -18.19 3.78 -8.86
N GLN A 14 -18.35 4.53 -9.95
CA GLN A 14 -17.24 5.19 -10.65
C GLN A 14 -16.60 6.32 -9.83
N ARG A 15 -17.32 6.93 -8.90
CA ARG A 15 -16.81 7.95 -7.98
C ARG A 15 -16.33 7.41 -6.65
N SER A 16 -16.67 6.18 -6.30
CA SER A 16 -16.23 5.55 -5.05
C SER A 16 -14.86 4.90 -5.24
N THR A 17 -13.80 5.68 -5.12
CA THR A 17 -12.42 5.20 -5.17
C THR A 17 -11.90 4.76 -3.80
N GLY A 18 -12.76 4.70 -2.78
CA GLY A 18 -12.46 4.11 -1.47
C GLY A 18 -12.43 2.57 -1.48
N VAL A 19 -12.12 1.98 -2.63
CA VAL A 19 -12.05 0.53 -2.86
C VAL A 19 -10.62 0.19 -3.23
N ALA A 20 -10.09 -0.90 -2.70
CA ALA A 20 -8.75 -1.36 -3.04
C ALA A 20 -8.62 -1.67 -4.54
N GLU A 21 -7.46 -1.42 -5.12
CA GLU A 21 -7.21 -1.56 -6.56
C GLU A 21 -7.54 -2.96 -7.08
N GLU A 22 -7.18 -4.00 -6.35
CA GLU A 22 -7.49 -5.39 -6.69
C GLU A 22 -8.99 -5.65 -6.84
N GLU A 23 -9.79 -5.03 -5.98
CA GLU A 23 -11.24 -5.13 -6.04
C GLU A 23 -11.82 -4.35 -7.23
N ILE A 24 -11.23 -3.21 -7.57
CA ILE A 24 -11.59 -2.44 -8.78
C ILE A 24 -11.30 -3.27 -10.02
N ILE A 25 -10.14 -3.90 -10.11
CA ILE A 25 -9.78 -4.80 -11.21
C ILE A 25 -10.74 -5.99 -11.28
N ARG A 26 -11.07 -6.61 -10.15
CA ARG A 26 -12.03 -7.71 -10.10
C ARG A 26 -13.42 -7.29 -10.60
N ILE A 27 -13.88 -6.11 -10.23
CA ILE A 27 -15.15 -5.55 -10.71
C ILE A 27 -15.07 -5.27 -12.21
N ALA A 28 -13.96 -4.72 -12.70
CA ALA A 28 -13.74 -4.44 -14.11
C ALA A 28 -13.74 -5.73 -14.94
N VAL A 29 -13.03 -6.76 -14.52
CA VAL A 29 -13.00 -8.09 -15.18
C VAL A 29 -14.42 -8.63 -15.32
N LYS A 30 -15.21 -8.60 -14.24
CA LYS A 30 -16.59 -9.08 -14.25
C LYS A 30 -17.51 -8.22 -15.11
N SER A 31 -17.40 -6.89 -15.03
CA SER A 31 -18.30 -5.99 -15.77
C SER A 31 -18.02 -5.99 -17.27
N MET A 32 -16.80 -6.27 -17.67
CA MET A 32 -16.40 -6.37 -19.08
C MET A 32 -16.54 -7.79 -19.64
N GLY A 33 -16.96 -8.77 -18.83
CA GLY A 33 -17.11 -10.16 -19.26
C GLY A 33 -15.79 -10.83 -19.68
N LEU A 34 -14.67 -10.41 -19.11
CA LEU A 34 -13.37 -10.96 -19.50
C LEU A 34 -13.19 -12.43 -19.09
N ASP A 35 -13.96 -12.88 -18.09
CA ASP A 35 -14.00 -14.27 -17.63
C ASP A 35 -14.94 -15.18 -18.46
N ASP A 36 -15.77 -14.61 -19.35
CA ASP A 36 -16.85 -15.36 -20.02
C ASP A 36 -16.34 -16.42 -20.99
N LEU A 37 -15.18 -16.21 -21.59
CA LEU A 37 -14.59 -17.13 -22.57
C LEU A 37 -13.42 -17.94 -22.01
N LYS A 38 -12.66 -17.37 -21.08
CA LYS A 38 -11.48 -17.97 -20.46
C LYS A 38 -11.21 -17.28 -19.13
N PRO A 39 -10.79 -18.01 -18.08
CA PRO A 39 -10.39 -17.38 -16.82
C PRO A 39 -9.39 -16.25 -17.06
N PHE A 40 -9.69 -15.08 -16.51
CA PHE A 40 -8.83 -13.91 -16.58
C PHE A 40 -8.02 -13.82 -15.29
N ASP A 41 -6.72 -14.06 -15.39
CA ASP A 41 -5.80 -13.87 -14.27
C ASP A 41 -5.17 -12.48 -14.39
N PRO A 42 -5.48 -11.53 -13.46
CA PRO A 42 -4.87 -10.21 -13.43
C PRO A 42 -3.34 -10.27 -13.35
N ALA A 43 -2.76 -11.21 -12.61
CA ALA A 43 -1.32 -11.37 -12.47
C ALA A 43 -0.60 -11.68 -13.80
N GLU A 44 -1.31 -12.29 -14.76
CA GLU A 44 -0.78 -12.62 -16.09
C GLU A 44 -1.15 -11.62 -17.18
N LYS A 45 -2.12 -10.73 -16.92
CA LYS A 45 -2.74 -9.90 -17.98
C LYS A 45 -2.64 -8.39 -17.72
N VAL A 46 -2.47 -7.97 -16.48
CA VAL A 46 -2.25 -6.57 -16.13
C VAL A 46 -0.76 -6.29 -16.19
N ILE A 47 -0.36 -5.33 -17.04
CA ILE A 47 1.05 -5.03 -17.33
C ILE A 47 1.79 -4.60 -16.07
N GLU A 48 1.15 -3.83 -15.22
CA GLU A 48 1.68 -3.35 -13.95
C GLU A 48 2.06 -4.54 -13.04
N TYR A 49 1.19 -5.55 -12.95
CA TYR A 49 1.44 -6.75 -12.14
C TYR A 49 2.53 -7.65 -12.73
N LEU A 50 2.66 -7.70 -14.06
CA LEU A 50 3.76 -8.41 -14.71
C LEU A 50 5.11 -7.76 -14.41
N LEU A 51 5.17 -6.43 -14.43
CA LEU A 51 6.39 -5.68 -14.10
C LEU A 51 6.79 -5.84 -12.63
N GLU A 52 5.82 -5.87 -11.73
CA GLU A 52 6.07 -6.14 -10.30
C GLU A 52 6.56 -7.57 -10.06
N ALA A 53 6.03 -8.54 -10.79
CA ALA A 53 6.44 -9.95 -10.68
C ALA A 53 7.87 -10.22 -11.16
N GLU A 54 8.41 -9.41 -12.08
CA GLU A 54 9.80 -9.53 -12.55
C GLU A 54 10.84 -9.09 -11.51
N VAL A 55 10.42 -8.39 -10.46
CA VAL A 55 11.29 -7.95 -9.37
C VAL A 55 10.86 -8.64 -8.08
N PRO A 56 11.38 -9.83 -7.75
CA PRO A 56 11.03 -10.51 -6.51
C PRO A 56 11.70 -9.81 -5.32
N LYS A 57 11.19 -8.65 -4.95
CA LYS A 57 11.44 -8.08 -3.63
C LYS A 57 10.50 -8.81 -2.68
N LYS A 58 11.07 -9.57 -1.75
CA LYS A 58 10.32 -10.13 -0.63
C LYS A 58 9.90 -8.97 0.27
N ARG A 59 8.74 -8.37 -0.05
CA ARG A 59 8.21 -7.22 0.69
C ARG A 59 7.62 -7.69 2.02
N LEU A 60 7.77 -6.90 3.06
CA LEU A 60 7.18 -7.19 4.37
C LEU A 60 5.65 -7.21 4.31
N ILE A 61 5.06 -6.31 3.51
CA ILE A 61 3.61 -6.22 3.33
C ILE A 61 2.99 -7.45 2.65
N ASP A 62 3.78 -8.27 1.93
CA ASP A 62 3.30 -9.50 1.29
C ASP A 62 3.29 -10.70 2.25
N MET A 63 3.77 -10.52 3.47
CA MET A 63 3.76 -11.57 4.49
C MET A 63 2.35 -11.76 5.06
N THR A 64 2.04 -12.99 5.47
CA THR A 64 0.82 -13.19 6.28
C THR A 64 0.96 -12.46 7.63
N CYS A 65 -0.17 -12.03 8.22
CA CYS A 65 -0.15 -11.38 9.54
C CYS A 65 0.62 -12.20 10.59
N LYS A 66 0.51 -13.55 10.53
CA LYS A 66 1.23 -14.44 11.40
C LYS A 66 2.75 -14.38 11.14
N ALA A 67 3.16 -14.53 9.90
CA ALA A 67 4.57 -14.51 9.52
C ALA A 67 5.22 -13.16 9.83
N PHE A 68 4.51 -12.05 9.59
CA PHE A 68 4.98 -10.71 9.94
C PHE A 68 5.20 -10.55 11.44
N ALA A 69 4.29 -11.05 12.28
CA ALA A 69 4.42 -11.01 13.73
C ALA A 69 5.57 -11.89 14.22
N GLU A 70 5.74 -13.09 13.66
CA GLU A 70 6.84 -14.01 14.00
C GLU A 70 8.19 -13.44 13.60
N GLU A 71 8.31 -12.83 12.41
CA GLU A 71 9.53 -12.14 11.97
C GLU A 71 9.87 -10.95 12.88
N THR A 72 8.86 -10.17 13.26
CA THR A 72 9.02 -9.04 14.19
C THR A 72 9.55 -9.50 15.56
N ALA A 73 9.17 -10.67 16.00
CA ALA A 73 9.60 -11.26 17.29
C ALA A 73 10.96 -11.97 17.21
N SER A 74 11.54 -12.09 16.04
CA SER A 74 12.80 -12.79 15.81
C SER A 74 14.03 -11.90 16.12
N GLU A 75 15.22 -12.44 15.93
CA GLU A 75 16.49 -11.68 15.98
C GLU A 75 16.77 -10.89 14.69
N SER A 76 15.84 -10.89 13.73
CA SER A 76 15.95 -10.13 12.48
C SER A 76 15.98 -8.62 12.76
N PRO A 77 16.85 -7.85 12.10
CA PRO A 77 16.87 -6.40 12.23
C PRO A 77 15.67 -5.71 11.57
N ALA A 78 14.88 -6.43 10.79
CA ALA A 78 13.66 -5.96 10.12
C ALA A 78 12.55 -7.03 10.23
N PRO A 79 11.28 -6.62 10.42
CA PRO A 79 10.76 -5.25 10.49
C PRO A 79 11.16 -4.52 11.77
N GLY A 80 11.56 -3.26 11.65
CA GLY A 80 11.87 -2.36 12.77
C GLY A 80 10.65 -1.59 13.29
N GLY A 81 10.91 -0.70 14.27
CA GLY A 81 9.85 0.10 14.88
C GLY A 81 9.11 1.01 13.89
N GLY A 82 9.80 1.55 12.87
CA GLY A 82 9.20 2.36 11.82
C GLY A 82 8.23 1.56 10.95
N SER A 83 8.66 0.39 10.48
CA SER A 83 7.80 -0.55 9.73
C SER A 83 6.55 -0.93 10.53
N ILE A 84 6.70 -1.23 11.83
CA ILE A 84 5.56 -1.56 12.69
C ILE A 84 4.62 -0.36 12.87
N ALA A 85 5.16 0.84 13.11
CA ALA A 85 4.36 2.05 13.26
C ALA A 85 3.57 2.37 11.98
N ALA A 86 4.20 2.26 10.81
CA ALA A 86 3.56 2.43 9.51
C ALA A 86 2.42 1.40 9.30
N TYR A 87 2.64 0.12 9.62
CA TYR A 87 1.63 -0.91 9.48
C TYR A 87 0.44 -0.69 10.43
N MET A 88 0.69 -0.29 11.69
CA MET A 88 -0.38 0.06 12.63
C MET A 88 -1.19 1.27 12.14
N GLY A 89 -0.52 2.28 11.59
CA GLY A 89 -1.15 3.43 10.96
C GLY A 89 -2.02 3.01 9.76
N ALA A 90 -1.51 2.10 8.92
CA ALA A 90 -2.24 1.54 7.78
C ALA A 90 -3.53 0.84 8.21
N LEU A 91 -3.49 0.03 9.27
CA LEU A 91 -4.68 -0.62 9.84
C LEU A 91 -5.69 0.41 10.37
N GLY A 92 -5.20 1.49 11.00
CA GLY A 92 -6.06 2.60 11.44
C GLY A 92 -6.73 3.32 10.26
N ALA A 93 -5.99 3.61 9.20
CA ALA A 93 -6.51 4.20 7.97
C ALA A 93 -7.54 3.28 7.29
N ALA A 94 -7.26 1.97 7.25
CA ALA A 94 -8.19 0.97 6.72
C ALA A 94 -9.53 0.95 7.48
N LEU A 95 -9.49 1.00 8.81
CA LEU A 95 -10.71 1.09 9.64
C LEU A 95 -11.48 2.38 9.38
N GLY A 96 -10.80 3.52 9.27
CA GLY A 96 -11.41 4.80 8.93
C GLY A 96 -12.08 4.75 7.54
N THR A 97 -11.40 4.18 6.55
CA THR A 97 -11.92 3.96 5.21
C THR A 97 -13.15 3.04 5.22
N MET A 98 -13.11 1.97 6.00
CA MET A 98 -14.25 1.06 6.17
C MET A 98 -15.47 1.80 6.72
N VAL A 99 -15.31 2.64 7.75
CA VAL A 99 -16.40 3.43 8.33
C VAL A 99 -16.97 4.40 7.29
N ALA A 100 -16.12 5.07 6.52
CA ALA A 100 -16.55 5.99 5.47
C ALA A 100 -17.35 5.25 4.38
N ASN A 101 -16.85 4.11 3.89
CA ASN A 101 -17.52 3.28 2.90
C ASN A 101 -18.91 2.78 3.39
N LEU A 102 -18.98 2.29 4.62
CA LEU A 102 -20.24 1.84 5.21
C LEU A 102 -21.24 3.00 5.37
N SER A 103 -20.75 4.18 5.70
CA SER A 103 -21.57 5.38 5.89
C SER A 103 -22.11 5.93 4.57
N SER A 104 -21.36 5.85 3.47
CA SER A 104 -21.78 6.33 2.14
C SER A 104 -22.99 5.56 1.58
N HIS A 105 -23.20 4.33 2.06
CA HIS A 105 -24.32 3.47 1.64
C HIS A 105 -25.41 3.30 2.70
N LYS A 106 -25.32 4.04 3.82
CA LYS A 106 -26.26 3.93 4.91
C LYS A 106 -27.59 4.59 4.55
N ALA A 107 -28.69 3.84 4.68
CA ALA A 107 -30.04 4.35 4.46
C ALA A 107 -30.32 5.59 5.33
N GLY A 108 -30.89 6.63 4.75
CA GLY A 108 -31.17 7.91 5.41
C GLY A 108 -29.98 8.88 5.47
N TRP A 109 -28.84 8.52 4.87
CA TRP A 109 -27.65 9.38 4.77
C TRP A 109 -27.31 9.68 3.30
N ASP A 110 -28.30 9.52 2.42
CA ASP A 110 -28.12 9.66 0.98
C ASP A 110 -27.61 11.04 0.56
N ASP A 111 -27.94 12.11 1.29
CA ASP A 111 -27.47 13.47 1.02
C ASP A 111 -25.98 13.67 1.35
N ARG A 112 -25.37 12.77 2.12
CA ARG A 112 -23.99 12.85 2.57
C ARG A 112 -23.06 11.83 1.90
N TRP A 113 -23.52 11.13 0.90
CA TRP A 113 -22.73 10.07 0.26
C TRP A 113 -21.44 10.61 -0.37
N GLU A 114 -21.44 11.83 -0.93
CA GLU A 114 -20.25 12.47 -1.50
C GLU A 114 -19.19 12.74 -0.43
N GLU A 115 -19.59 13.28 0.71
CA GLU A 115 -18.71 13.54 1.85
C GLU A 115 -18.01 12.26 2.32
N PHE A 116 -18.76 11.17 2.49
CA PHE A 116 -18.18 9.91 2.91
C PHE A 116 -17.32 9.25 1.83
N SER A 117 -17.66 9.43 0.56
CA SER A 117 -16.81 8.97 -0.54
C SER A 117 -15.47 9.70 -0.57
N ASP A 118 -15.46 11.01 -0.36
CA ASP A 118 -14.24 11.81 -0.26
C ASP A 118 -13.36 11.35 0.93
N TRP A 119 -13.96 11.04 2.07
CA TRP A 119 -13.24 10.48 3.21
C TRP A 119 -12.68 9.10 2.91
N ALA A 120 -13.41 8.25 2.19
CA ALA A 120 -12.96 6.93 1.80
C ALA A 120 -11.78 7.02 0.80
N GLU A 121 -11.84 7.93 -0.17
CA GLU A 121 -10.73 8.19 -1.10
C GLU A 121 -9.45 8.61 -0.38
N ARG A 122 -9.57 9.59 0.51
CA ARG A 122 -8.42 10.04 1.32
C ARG A 122 -7.88 8.93 2.20
N GLY A 123 -8.76 8.16 2.83
CA GLY A 123 -8.38 7.01 3.65
C GLY A 123 -7.64 5.96 2.85
N GLN A 124 -8.07 5.67 1.63
CA GLN A 124 -7.38 4.72 0.74
C GLN A 124 -6.00 5.23 0.31
N ALA A 125 -5.86 6.52 0.01
CA ALA A 125 -4.57 7.11 -0.32
C ALA A 125 -3.58 7.03 0.86
N VAL A 126 -4.03 7.36 2.08
CA VAL A 126 -3.23 7.24 3.30
C VAL A 126 -2.85 5.79 3.58
N LEU A 127 -3.78 4.84 3.39
CA LEU A 127 -3.53 3.42 3.55
C LEU A 127 -2.42 2.95 2.60
N ALA A 128 -2.50 3.29 1.32
CA ALA A 128 -1.51 2.91 0.32
C ALA A 128 -0.12 3.47 0.65
N GLU A 129 -0.05 4.75 1.04
CA GLU A 129 1.20 5.40 1.46
C GLU A 129 1.83 4.71 2.68
N LEU A 130 1.03 4.45 3.71
CA LEU A 130 1.51 3.79 4.93
C LEU A 130 1.99 2.35 4.67
N LEU A 131 1.32 1.61 3.78
CA LEU A 131 1.79 0.27 3.37
C LEU A 131 3.12 0.36 2.62
N HIS A 132 3.30 1.36 1.76
CA HIS A 132 4.59 1.61 1.10
C HIS A 132 5.70 1.89 2.11
N LEU A 133 5.42 2.71 3.13
CA LEU A 133 6.39 3.09 4.17
C LEU A 133 6.86 1.90 5.02
N VAL A 134 6.09 0.81 5.12
CA VAL A 134 6.53 -0.42 5.82
C VAL A 134 7.83 -0.97 5.23
N ASP A 135 7.89 -1.07 3.91
CA ASP A 135 9.06 -1.59 3.20
C ASP A 135 10.15 -0.54 3.03
N GLU A 136 9.78 0.75 2.89
CA GLU A 136 10.73 1.85 2.76
C GLU A 136 11.57 2.05 4.02
N ASP A 137 10.99 1.91 5.22
CA ASP A 137 11.72 1.93 6.49
C ASP A 137 12.83 0.88 6.51
N THR A 138 12.52 -0.36 6.11
CA THR A 138 13.51 -1.43 6.01
C THR A 138 14.56 -1.14 4.94
N ALA A 139 14.17 -0.60 3.79
CA ALA A 139 15.10 -0.21 2.74
C ALA A 139 16.05 0.91 3.21
N ALA A 140 15.54 1.89 3.95
CA ALA A 140 16.33 2.95 4.54
C ALA A 140 17.33 2.41 5.57
N PHE A 141 16.89 1.53 6.47
CA PHE A 141 17.75 0.85 7.42
C PHE A 141 18.88 0.09 6.72
N ASN A 142 18.57 -0.68 5.69
CA ASN A 142 19.57 -1.44 4.93
C ASN A 142 20.60 -0.52 4.25
N ARG A 143 20.18 0.66 3.76
CA ARG A 143 21.12 1.68 3.22
C ARG A 143 22.10 2.16 4.29
N ILE A 144 21.63 2.43 5.50
CA ILE A 144 22.47 2.84 6.63
C ILE A 144 23.45 1.72 6.98
N MET A 145 23.00 0.47 7.08
CA MET A 145 23.86 -0.68 7.38
C MET A 145 24.92 -0.89 6.31
N ALA A 146 24.60 -0.68 5.03
CA ALA A 146 25.59 -0.74 3.94
C ALA A 146 26.69 0.29 4.12
N VAL A 147 26.38 1.52 4.54
CA VAL A 147 27.37 2.55 4.83
C VAL A 147 28.23 2.19 6.05
N PHE A 148 27.65 1.58 7.08
CA PHE A 148 28.43 1.09 8.22
C PHE A 148 29.40 -0.03 7.84
N ALA A 149 29.09 -0.83 6.84
CA ALA A 149 29.96 -1.89 6.31
C ALA A 149 31.07 -1.36 5.38
N MET A 150 31.06 -0.08 4.99
CA MET A 150 32.11 0.51 4.14
C MET A 150 33.49 0.44 4.80
N PRO A 151 34.56 0.27 4.03
CA PRO A 151 35.96 0.30 4.50
C PRO A 151 36.25 1.61 5.25
N LYS A 152 37.14 1.55 6.24
CA LYS A 152 37.53 2.68 7.09
C LYS A 152 39.04 2.70 7.39
N SER A 153 39.84 2.07 6.55
CA SER A 153 41.28 1.89 6.80
C SER A 153 42.08 3.13 6.40
N THR A 154 41.68 3.81 5.32
CA THR A 154 42.38 5.03 4.83
C THR A 154 41.58 6.28 5.20
N ASP A 155 42.20 7.44 5.13
CA ASP A 155 41.50 8.72 5.43
C ASP A 155 40.53 9.09 4.31
N GLU A 156 40.77 8.67 3.08
CA GLU A 156 39.85 8.81 1.95
C GLU A 156 38.58 7.95 2.16
N GLU A 157 38.74 6.71 2.61
CA GLU A 157 37.61 5.81 2.94
C GLU A 157 36.78 6.35 4.09
N LYS A 158 37.42 6.90 5.13
CA LYS A 158 36.69 7.53 6.25
C LYS A 158 35.89 8.75 5.79
N ALA A 159 36.49 9.60 4.91
CA ALA A 159 35.80 10.76 4.37
C ALA A 159 34.60 10.36 3.50
N ALA A 160 34.75 9.38 2.62
CA ALA A 160 33.65 8.84 1.80
C ALA A 160 32.51 8.28 2.66
N ARG A 161 32.84 7.50 3.71
CA ARG A 161 31.85 6.95 4.65
C ARG A 161 31.13 8.06 5.43
N SER A 162 31.85 9.09 5.86
CA SER A 162 31.25 10.22 6.58
C SER A 162 30.29 11.00 5.68
N ALA A 163 30.66 11.25 4.43
CA ALA A 163 29.78 11.91 3.46
C ALA A 163 28.51 11.11 3.20
N ALA A 164 28.63 9.81 2.98
CA ALA A 164 27.49 8.92 2.78
C ALA A 164 26.55 8.88 4.00
N LEU A 165 27.08 8.90 5.23
CA LEU A 165 26.29 8.99 6.44
C LEU A 165 25.55 10.31 6.57
N GLN A 166 26.18 11.43 6.19
CA GLN A 166 25.54 12.74 6.19
C GLN A 166 24.38 12.82 5.21
N GLU A 167 24.57 12.28 4.01
CA GLU A 167 23.51 12.23 2.99
C GLU A 167 22.29 11.45 3.48
N LEU A 168 22.49 10.27 4.07
CA LEU A 168 21.40 9.47 4.63
C LEU A 168 20.74 10.12 5.85
N SER A 169 21.47 10.85 6.69
CA SER A 169 20.95 11.54 7.86
C SER A 169 20.03 12.70 7.47
N LEU A 170 20.31 13.40 6.35
CA LEU A 170 19.46 14.48 5.84
C LEU A 170 18.10 13.99 5.31
N ILE A 171 18.03 12.76 4.85
CA ILE A 171 16.78 12.16 4.35
C ILE A 171 15.85 11.76 5.51
N HIS A 172 16.38 11.52 6.70
CA HIS A 172 15.61 11.09 7.88
C HIS A 172 15.08 12.22 8.76
N ILE A 173 15.49 13.47 8.53
CA ILE A 173 14.98 14.65 9.23
C ILE A 173 13.85 15.31 8.46
#